data_32a7ba188e6e508f5aab503d8320c74a
#
_entry.id   32a7ba188e6e508f5aab503d8320c74a
#
_cell.length_a   1.000
_cell.length_b   1.000
_cell.length_c   1.000
_cell.angle_alpha   90.00
_cell.angle_beta   90.00
_cell.angle_gamma   90.00
#
_symmetry.space_group_name_H-M   'P 1'
#
loop_
_entity.id
_entity.type
_entity.pdbx_description
1 polymer ?
#
loop_
_entity_poly.entity_id
_entity_poly.type
_entity_poly.pdbx_seq_one_letter_code
_entity_poly.pdbx_strand_id
1 'polypeptide(L)'
;LTEQQQQILDAFTKELVENKIISLENAPPYQTTQLLRFLRARNFDKKAAMDMYVRTEEWRKKIDMDRLYEEFSFTERAQVARYGWRMYFHKTDRMGRPIFIQDLSGLDTEKVFSVTTADRIVQNFAVTLEHAVRERYLACTASAGRTVDDNLMILNVQGLGLSTFWSMKNKLQELLGILDNNFPELSGRVQIINAPMLFTTVWSCIKGWLPTQTVEKIDICDSDYMPKIRALVDMENWPKHLGGACTCGRDSND
;
A
#
# COMPACT_ATOMS: atom_id res chain seq x y z
N LEU A 1 -12.80 18.26 5.57
CA LEU A 1 -11.93 18.99 6.49
C LEU A 1 -12.76 19.94 7.34
N THR A 2 -12.38 20.11 8.61
CA THR A 2 -12.86 21.24 9.41
C THR A 2 -12.18 22.54 8.96
N GLU A 3 -12.71 23.68 9.37
CA GLU A 3 -12.07 24.97 9.08
C GLU A 3 -10.63 25.03 9.63
N GLN A 4 -10.42 24.57 10.84
CA GLN A 4 -9.09 24.47 11.46
C GLN A 4 -8.14 23.58 10.65
N GLN A 5 -8.60 22.43 10.19
CA GLN A 5 -7.79 21.52 9.37
C GLN A 5 -7.42 22.15 8.02
N GLN A 6 -8.33 22.92 7.42
CA GLN A 6 -8.05 23.65 6.19
C GLN A 6 -6.98 24.72 6.41
N GLN A 7 -7.08 25.51 7.49
CA GLN A 7 -6.07 26.52 7.85
C GLN A 7 -4.69 25.89 8.06
N ILE A 8 -4.63 24.69 8.68
CA ILE A 8 -3.36 23.97 8.87
C ILE A 8 -2.80 23.52 7.52
N LEU A 9 -3.64 22.99 6.61
CA LEU A 9 -3.22 22.59 5.26
C LEU A 9 -2.67 23.79 4.48
N ASP A 10 -3.36 24.93 4.52
CA ASP A 10 -2.93 26.14 3.82
C ASP A 10 -1.58 26.65 4.36
N ALA A 11 -1.42 26.67 5.69
CA ALA A 11 -0.17 27.05 6.35
C ALA A 11 0.97 26.07 6.05
N PHE A 12 0.69 24.77 5.99
CA PHE A 12 1.64 23.72 5.64
C PHE A 12 2.11 23.85 4.19
N THR A 13 1.17 24.02 3.26
CA THR A 13 1.44 24.23 1.85
C THR A 13 2.30 25.49 1.63
N LYS A 14 1.93 26.59 2.27
CA LYS A 14 2.67 27.86 2.20
C LYS A 14 4.13 27.69 2.64
N GLU A 15 4.37 27.05 3.79
CA GLU A 15 5.71 26.83 4.33
C GLU A 15 6.56 25.94 3.42
N LEU A 16 5.98 24.89 2.82
CA LEU A 16 6.67 24.05 1.84
C LEU A 16 7.09 24.82 0.57
N VAL A 17 6.25 25.75 0.11
CA VAL A 17 6.55 26.64 -1.03
C VAL A 17 7.65 27.64 -0.67
N GLU A 18 7.55 28.30 0.48
CA GLU A 18 8.54 29.27 0.96
C GLU A 18 9.93 28.63 1.12
N ASN A 19 9.97 27.39 1.59
CA ASN A 19 11.20 26.59 1.70
C ASN A 19 11.65 25.93 0.37
N LYS A 20 10.95 26.20 -0.75
CA LYS A 20 11.25 25.65 -2.07
C LYS A 20 11.27 24.11 -2.13
N ILE A 21 10.48 23.47 -1.28
CA ILE A 21 10.34 22.00 -1.25
C ILE A 21 9.34 21.55 -2.32
N ILE A 22 8.26 22.32 -2.50
CA ILE A 22 7.25 22.11 -3.56
C ILE A 22 7.07 23.38 -4.39
N SER A 23 6.49 23.23 -5.58
CA SER A 23 6.03 24.33 -6.42
C SER A 23 4.52 24.25 -6.62
N LEU A 24 3.85 25.41 -6.71
CA LEU A 24 2.44 25.49 -7.09
C LEU A 24 2.26 25.73 -8.60
N GLU A 25 3.25 26.25 -9.28
CA GLU A 25 3.17 26.60 -10.70
C GLU A 25 2.91 25.36 -11.60
N ASN A 26 3.54 24.22 -11.23
CA ASN A 26 3.37 22.96 -11.94
C ASN A 26 2.97 21.83 -10.96
N ALA A 27 2.08 22.17 -10.02
CA ALA A 27 1.66 21.22 -9.00
C ALA A 27 0.95 20.02 -9.62
N PRO A 28 1.37 18.78 -9.34
CA PRO A 28 0.66 17.62 -9.82
C PRO A 28 -0.74 17.52 -9.18
N PRO A 29 -1.73 16.96 -9.91
CA PRO A 29 -3.12 16.95 -9.44
C PRO A 29 -3.33 16.18 -8.14
N TYR A 30 -2.40 15.31 -7.74
CA TYR A 30 -2.43 14.57 -6.48
C TYR A 30 -1.77 15.31 -5.30
N GLN A 31 -1.14 16.48 -5.51
CA GLN A 31 -0.32 17.16 -4.48
C GLN A 31 -1.13 17.47 -3.21
N THR A 32 -2.30 18.06 -3.32
CA THR A 32 -3.14 18.39 -2.16
C THR A 32 -3.51 17.16 -1.35
N THR A 33 -3.92 16.08 -2.00
CA THR A 33 -4.26 14.82 -1.31
C THR A 33 -3.03 14.16 -0.68
N GLN A 34 -1.86 14.30 -1.31
CA GLN A 34 -0.59 13.85 -0.74
C GLN A 34 -0.27 14.62 0.55
N LEU A 35 -0.31 15.96 0.53
CA LEU A 35 -0.06 16.78 1.71
C LEU A 35 -1.02 16.47 2.86
N LEU A 36 -2.30 16.25 2.53
CA LEU A 36 -3.30 15.83 3.50
C LEU A 36 -2.97 14.48 4.17
N ARG A 37 -2.43 13.52 3.44
CA ARG A 37 -2.01 12.23 4.03
C ARG A 37 -0.92 12.43 5.07
N PHE A 38 0.07 13.28 4.82
CA PHE A 38 1.11 13.60 5.81
C PHE A 38 0.55 14.29 7.05
N LEU A 39 -0.38 15.23 6.87
CA LEU A 39 -1.05 15.89 7.99
C LEU A 39 -1.89 14.90 8.81
N ARG A 40 -2.67 14.03 8.17
CA ARG A 40 -3.46 12.98 8.85
C ARG A 40 -2.57 12.02 9.64
N ALA A 41 -1.45 11.58 9.05
CA ALA A 41 -0.49 10.69 9.70
C ALA A 41 0.18 11.29 10.94
N ARG A 42 0.07 12.59 11.12
CA ARG A 42 0.59 13.34 12.29
C ARG A 42 -0.51 14.11 13.03
N ASN A 43 -1.78 13.65 12.92
CA ASN A 43 -2.93 14.26 13.60
C ASN A 43 -3.03 15.79 13.40
N PHE A 44 -2.66 16.27 12.21
CA PHE A 44 -2.58 17.68 11.86
C PHE A 44 -1.57 18.49 12.70
N ASP A 45 -0.58 17.84 13.32
CA ASP A 45 0.62 18.52 13.82
C ASP A 45 1.47 18.92 12.62
N LYS A 46 1.41 20.21 12.28
CA LYS A 46 2.09 20.78 11.12
C LYS A 46 3.60 20.57 11.17
N LYS A 47 4.23 20.72 12.35
CA LYS A 47 5.68 20.54 12.49
C LYS A 47 6.09 19.07 12.26
N ALA A 48 5.40 18.15 12.89
CA ALA A 48 5.67 16.72 12.73
C ALA A 48 5.40 16.26 11.28
N ALA A 49 4.37 16.81 10.61
CA ALA A 49 4.09 16.55 9.20
C ALA A 49 5.19 17.11 8.29
N MET A 50 5.71 18.31 8.57
CA MET A 50 6.83 18.92 7.86
C MET A 50 8.09 18.05 7.95
N ASP A 51 8.45 17.64 9.15
CA ASP A 51 9.63 16.79 9.39
C ASP A 51 9.50 15.44 8.66
N MET A 52 8.30 14.87 8.59
CA MET A 52 8.03 13.64 7.86
C MET A 52 8.14 13.85 6.35
N TYR A 53 7.51 14.90 5.83
CA TYR A 53 7.50 15.21 4.39
C TYR A 53 8.91 15.46 3.87
N VAL A 54 9.72 16.26 4.58
CA VAL A 54 11.12 16.55 4.19
C VAL A 54 11.94 15.26 4.12
N ARG A 55 11.85 14.39 5.14
CA ARG A 55 12.54 13.08 5.12
C ARG A 55 12.08 12.19 3.97
N THR A 56 10.79 12.23 3.63
CA THR A 56 10.28 11.51 2.47
C THR A 56 10.88 12.03 1.17
N GLU A 57 10.97 13.36 0.99
CA GLU A 57 11.58 13.96 -0.20
C GLU A 57 13.09 13.65 -0.30
N GLU A 58 13.80 13.62 0.82
CA GLU A 58 15.21 13.18 0.88
C GLU A 58 15.36 11.72 0.47
N TRP A 59 14.48 10.84 0.99
CA TRP A 59 14.44 9.43 0.60
C TRP A 59 14.13 9.26 -0.89
N ARG A 60 13.13 9.98 -1.42
CA ARG A 60 12.76 9.97 -2.84
C ARG A 60 13.93 10.34 -3.75
N LYS A 61 14.67 11.40 -3.38
CA LYS A 61 15.90 11.82 -4.08
C LYS A 61 16.98 10.76 -4.00
N LYS A 62 17.18 10.15 -2.82
CA LYS A 62 18.22 9.13 -2.61
C LYS A 62 18.01 7.90 -3.49
N ILE A 63 16.78 7.45 -3.70
CA ILE A 63 16.46 6.28 -4.51
C ILE A 63 16.17 6.62 -5.98
N ASP A 64 16.20 7.92 -6.32
CA ASP A 64 15.83 8.44 -7.65
C ASP A 64 14.43 7.98 -8.07
N MET A 65 13.42 8.28 -7.22
CA MET A 65 12.06 7.77 -7.36
C MET A 65 11.42 8.12 -8.71
N ASP A 66 11.69 9.32 -9.24
CA ASP A 66 11.09 9.74 -10.51
C ASP A 66 11.62 8.89 -11.67
N ARG A 67 12.94 8.62 -11.68
CA ARG A 67 13.54 7.72 -12.65
C ARG A 67 13.07 6.28 -12.47
N LEU A 68 12.96 5.80 -11.21
CA LEU A 68 12.41 4.48 -10.96
C LEU A 68 10.96 4.37 -11.46
N TYR A 69 10.13 5.41 -11.25
CA TYR A 69 8.76 5.43 -11.73
C TYR A 69 8.67 5.33 -13.26
N GLU A 70 9.58 5.99 -13.99
CA GLU A 70 9.57 6.02 -15.46
C GLU A 70 10.22 4.79 -16.09
N GLU A 71 11.32 4.29 -15.52
CA GLU A 71 12.17 3.29 -16.17
C GLU A 71 12.11 1.90 -15.56
N PHE A 72 11.66 1.75 -14.29
CA PHE A 72 11.72 0.47 -13.61
C PHE A 72 10.73 -0.53 -14.22
N SER A 73 11.27 -1.68 -14.60
CA SER A 73 10.48 -2.84 -15.03
C SER A 73 10.79 -4.07 -14.17
N PHE A 74 9.75 -4.64 -13.60
CA PHE A 74 9.85 -5.89 -12.84
C PHE A 74 9.63 -7.06 -13.78
N THR A 75 10.64 -7.38 -14.58
CA THR A 75 10.59 -8.40 -15.65
C THR A 75 10.38 -9.81 -15.14
N GLU A 76 10.79 -10.08 -13.90
CA GLU A 76 10.63 -11.37 -13.21
C GLU A 76 9.26 -11.57 -12.54
N ARG A 77 8.31 -10.65 -12.72
CA ARG A 77 6.96 -10.68 -12.11
C ARG A 77 6.27 -12.03 -12.25
N ALA A 78 6.23 -12.58 -13.46
CA ALA A 78 5.55 -13.86 -13.71
C ALA A 78 6.21 -15.02 -12.95
N GLN A 79 7.53 -15.01 -12.85
CA GLN A 79 8.28 -16.04 -12.14
C GLN A 79 8.06 -15.97 -10.62
N VAL A 80 8.18 -14.79 -10.04
CA VAL A 80 7.95 -14.61 -8.59
C VAL A 80 6.49 -14.89 -8.22
N ALA A 81 5.54 -14.57 -9.10
CA ALA A 81 4.13 -14.86 -8.92
C ALA A 81 3.87 -16.38 -8.83
N ARG A 82 4.53 -17.20 -9.65
CA ARG A 82 4.47 -18.67 -9.59
C ARG A 82 5.00 -19.22 -8.27
N TYR A 83 5.94 -18.52 -7.65
CA TYR A 83 6.52 -18.90 -6.37
C TYR A 83 5.82 -18.26 -5.15
N GLY A 84 4.58 -17.73 -5.36
CA GLY A 84 3.72 -17.24 -4.30
C GLY A 84 3.97 -15.79 -3.88
N TRP A 85 4.77 -15.02 -4.63
CA TRP A 85 4.91 -13.58 -4.40
C TRP A 85 4.08 -12.80 -5.42
N ARG A 86 2.82 -12.52 -5.09
CA ARG A 86 1.88 -11.80 -5.95
C ARG A 86 1.49 -10.49 -5.32
N MET A 87 1.67 -9.39 -6.03
CA MET A 87 1.32 -8.05 -5.59
C MET A 87 0.74 -7.26 -6.77
N TYR A 88 -0.50 -6.80 -6.63
CA TYR A 88 -1.22 -6.13 -7.70
C TYR A 88 -2.41 -5.33 -7.19
N PHE A 89 -2.84 -4.34 -7.97
CA PHE A 89 -4.12 -3.67 -7.79
C PHE A 89 -5.20 -4.38 -8.61
N HIS A 90 -6.41 -4.49 -8.05
CA HIS A 90 -7.53 -5.17 -8.69
C HIS A 90 -8.84 -4.46 -8.42
N LYS A 91 -9.40 -3.82 -9.46
CA LYS A 91 -10.70 -3.14 -9.39
C LYS A 91 -10.87 -2.27 -8.12
N THR A 92 -12.13 -2.08 -7.67
CA THR A 92 -12.46 -1.20 -6.54
C THR A 92 -13.38 -1.88 -5.55
N ASP A 93 -13.33 -1.42 -4.30
CA ASP A 93 -14.29 -1.74 -3.28
C ASP A 93 -15.59 -0.92 -3.46
N ARG A 94 -16.60 -1.15 -2.60
CA ARG A 94 -17.89 -0.43 -2.63
C ARG A 94 -17.78 1.06 -2.37
N MET A 95 -16.67 1.49 -1.80
CA MET A 95 -16.36 2.91 -1.59
C MET A 95 -15.59 3.51 -2.76
N GLY A 96 -15.36 2.79 -3.85
CA GLY A 96 -14.58 3.25 -5.00
C GLY A 96 -13.08 3.28 -4.77
N ARG A 97 -12.58 2.73 -3.65
CA ARG A 97 -11.14 2.64 -3.37
C ARG A 97 -10.53 1.49 -4.16
N PRO A 98 -9.34 1.64 -4.75
CA PRO A 98 -8.68 0.51 -5.41
C PRO A 98 -8.35 -0.57 -4.38
N ILE A 99 -8.50 -1.84 -4.78
CA ILE A 99 -8.14 -2.99 -3.95
C ILE A 99 -6.69 -3.34 -4.23
N PHE A 100 -5.83 -3.22 -3.22
CA PHE A 100 -4.42 -3.63 -3.29
C PHE A 100 -4.27 -5.03 -2.69
N ILE A 101 -3.92 -6.02 -3.51
CA ILE A 101 -3.81 -7.42 -3.09
C ILE A 101 -2.35 -7.80 -3.03
N GLN A 102 -1.92 -8.25 -1.86
CA GLN A 102 -0.68 -8.97 -1.64
C GLN A 102 -1.01 -10.41 -1.28
N ASP A 103 -0.85 -11.31 -2.25
CA ASP A 103 -1.13 -12.72 -2.07
C ASP A 103 0.18 -13.49 -1.90
N LEU A 104 0.39 -13.97 -0.67
CA LEU A 104 1.56 -14.77 -0.27
C LEU A 104 1.22 -16.25 -0.14
N SER A 105 0.08 -16.70 -0.68
CA SER A 105 -0.31 -18.10 -0.64
C SER A 105 0.69 -18.97 -1.40
N GLY A 106 1.19 -20.01 -0.72
CA GLY A 106 2.18 -20.92 -1.29
C GLY A 106 3.57 -20.30 -1.50
N LEU A 107 3.92 -19.27 -0.74
CA LEU A 107 5.21 -18.58 -0.84
C LEU A 107 6.40 -19.52 -0.59
N ASP A 108 7.23 -19.63 -1.62
CA ASP A 108 8.53 -20.32 -1.60
C ASP A 108 9.64 -19.26 -1.73
N THR A 109 10.17 -18.85 -0.60
CA THR A 109 11.18 -17.77 -0.53
C THR A 109 12.48 -18.13 -1.24
N GLU A 110 12.90 -19.41 -1.21
CA GLU A 110 14.12 -19.85 -1.87
C GLU A 110 14.00 -19.69 -3.39
N LYS A 111 12.87 -20.13 -3.95
CA LYS A 111 12.61 -19.95 -5.39
C LYS A 111 12.40 -18.49 -5.78
N VAL A 112 11.73 -17.69 -4.97
CA VAL A 112 11.60 -16.25 -5.21
C VAL A 112 12.99 -15.62 -5.33
N PHE A 113 13.86 -15.83 -4.34
CA PHE A 113 15.20 -15.24 -4.35
C PHE A 113 16.21 -15.93 -5.29
N SER A 114 15.82 -17.03 -5.95
CA SER A 114 16.61 -17.60 -7.05
C SER A 114 16.43 -16.83 -8.37
N VAL A 115 15.36 -16.04 -8.52
CA VAL A 115 15.02 -15.33 -9.77
C VAL A 115 15.00 -13.81 -9.63
N THR A 116 14.98 -13.27 -8.40
CA THR A 116 15.01 -11.83 -8.14
C THR A 116 15.85 -11.52 -6.89
N THR A 117 16.03 -10.24 -6.61
CA THR A 117 16.70 -9.77 -5.40
C THR A 117 15.73 -9.06 -4.47
N ALA A 118 16.09 -8.98 -3.18
CA ALA A 118 15.32 -8.24 -2.21
C ALA A 118 15.16 -6.76 -2.60
N ASP A 119 16.22 -6.14 -3.13
CA ASP A 119 16.18 -4.73 -3.56
C ASP A 119 15.21 -4.51 -4.72
N ARG A 120 15.14 -5.44 -5.68
CA ARG A 120 14.15 -5.35 -6.77
C ARG A 120 12.73 -5.52 -6.29
N ILE A 121 12.50 -6.37 -5.29
CA ILE A 121 11.18 -6.48 -4.62
C ILE A 121 10.81 -5.17 -3.93
N VAL A 122 11.74 -4.54 -3.22
CA VAL A 122 11.56 -3.23 -2.56
C VAL A 122 11.27 -2.15 -3.61
N GLN A 123 12.04 -2.10 -4.69
CA GLN A 123 11.81 -1.16 -5.79
C GLN A 123 10.42 -1.36 -6.43
N ASN A 124 10.06 -2.61 -6.73
CA ASN A 124 8.75 -2.93 -7.29
C ASN A 124 7.61 -2.50 -6.36
N PHE A 125 7.77 -2.68 -5.05
CA PHE A 125 6.81 -2.23 -4.05
C PHE A 125 6.67 -0.70 -4.06
N ALA A 126 7.78 0.04 -3.99
CA ALA A 126 7.79 1.50 -4.00
C ALA A 126 7.17 2.07 -5.30
N VAL A 127 7.56 1.54 -6.46
CA VAL A 127 7.01 1.95 -7.76
C VAL A 127 5.52 1.64 -7.87
N THR A 128 5.07 0.49 -7.37
CA THR A 128 3.64 0.13 -7.36
C THR A 128 2.82 1.14 -6.54
N LEU A 129 3.32 1.58 -5.39
CA LEU A 129 2.67 2.59 -4.57
C LEU A 129 2.72 3.99 -5.22
N GLU A 130 3.82 4.31 -5.90
CA GLU A 130 3.94 5.57 -6.63
C GLU A 130 2.92 5.66 -7.77
N HIS A 131 2.71 4.59 -8.55
CA HIS A 131 1.63 4.50 -9.53
C HIS A 131 0.25 4.64 -8.90
N ALA A 132 0.05 4.14 -7.69
CA ALA A 132 -1.22 4.33 -6.99
C ALA A 132 -1.47 5.82 -6.69
N VAL A 133 -0.45 6.52 -6.19
CA VAL A 133 -0.54 7.95 -5.84
C VAL A 133 -0.71 8.83 -7.09
N ARG A 134 0.12 8.59 -8.12
CA ARG A 134 0.14 9.46 -9.31
C ARG A 134 -1.04 9.24 -10.25
N GLU A 135 -1.60 8.04 -10.32
CA GLU A 135 -2.57 7.67 -11.34
C GLU A 135 -3.85 7.05 -10.79
N ARG A 136 -3.74 5.96 -9.97
CA ARG A 136 -4.92 5.15 -9.61
C ARG A 136 -5.91 5.90 -8.74
N TYR A 137 -5.43 6.63 -7.74
CA TYR A 137 -6.33 7.40 -6.88
C TYR A 137 -7.03 8.52 -7.64
N LEU A 138 -6.37 9.13 -8.62
CA LEU A 138 -7.00 10.14 -9.49
C LEU A 138 -8.10 9.50 -10.35
N ALA A 139 -7.82 8.34 -10.97
CA ALA A 139 -8.81 7.61 -11.75
C ALA A 139 -10.00 7.15 -10.90
N CYS A 140 -9.73 6.63 -9.68
CA CYS A 140 -10.78 6.24 -8.74
C CYS A 140 -11.60 7.47 -8.27
N THR A 141 -10.95 8.60 -8.03
CA THR A 141 -11.61 9.88 -7.68
C THR A 141 -12.57 10.32 -8.79
N ALA A 142 -12.12 10.29 -10.03
CA ALA A 142 -12.95 10.65 -11.18
C ALA A 142 -14.14 9.70 -11.35
N SER A 143 -13.92 8.40 -11.17
CA SER A 143 -14.97 7.38 -11.29
C SER A 143 -15.98 7.43 -10.15
N ALA A 144 -15.53 7.67 -8.92
CA ALA A 144 -16.37 7.68 -7.73
C ALA A 144 -17.11 9.01 -7.50
N GLY A 145 -16.74 10.09 -8.21
CA GLY A 145 -17.28 11.44 -8.01
C GLY A 145 -16.95 12.04 -6.63
N ARG A 146 -15.96 11.50 -5.93
CA ARG A 146 -15.47 11.97 -4.63
C ARG A 146 -13.98 11.67 -4.50
N THR A 147 -13.29 12.37 -3.65
CA THR A 147 -11.87 12.12 -3.38
C THR A 147 -11.63 10.69 -2.88
N VAL A 148 -10.75 9.97 -3.57
CA VAL A 148 -10.21 8.67 -3.19
C VAL A 148 -8.69 8.82 -3.10
N ASP A 149 -8.14 8.69 -1.92
CA ASP A 149 -6.71 8.88 -1.64
C ASP A 149 -6.10 7.76 -0.78
N ASP A 150 -6.86 6.66 -0.59
CA ASP A 150 -6.46 5.44 0.10
C ASP A 150 -6.92 4.18 -0.66
N ASN A 151 -6.55 3.00 -0.15
CA ASN A 151 -6.93 1.71 -0.72
C ASN A 151 -7.52 0.76 0.34
N LEU A 152 -8.23 -0.27 -0.14
CA LEU A 152 -8.50 -1.48 0.61
C LEU A 152 -7.33 -2.45 0.38
N MET A 153 -6.50 -2.67 1.40
CA MET A 153 -5.40 -3.64 1.32
C MET A 153 -5.86 -5.02 1.74
N ILE A 154 -5.53 -6.01 0.95
CA ILE A 154 -5.76 -7.44 1.22
C ILE A 154 -4.40 -8.13 1.33
N LEU A 155 -4.16 -8.81 2.43
CA LEU A 155 -2.98 -9.64 2.63
C LEU A 155 -3.44 -11.10 2.80
N ASN A 156 -3.21 -11.93 1.79
CA ASN A 156 -3.49 -13.36 1.87
C ASN A 156 -2.26 -14.11 2.41
N VAL A 157 -2.41 -14.70 3.59
CA VAL A 157 -1.32 -15.43 4.29
C VAL A 157 -1.55 -16.94 4.32
N GLN A 158 -2.36 -17.47 3.39
CA GLN A 158 -2.66 -18.89 3.31
C GLN A 158 -1.38 -19.74 3.19
N GLY A 159 -1.22 -20.66 4.12
CA GLY A 159 -0.07 -21.57 4.12
C GLY A 159 1.26 -20.92 4.56
N LEU A 160 1.26 -19.65 4.98
CA LEU A 160 2.45 -19.00 5.49
C LEU A 160 2.85 -19.59 6.85
N GLY A 161 3.94 -20.35 6.87
CA GLY A 161 4.48 -20.95 8.08
C GLY A 161 5.29 -19.97 8.93
N LEU A 162 5.47 -20.28 10.23
CA LEU A 162 6.31 -19.48 11.13
C LEU A 162 7.75 -19.41 10.63
N SER A 163 8.32 -20.49 10.10
CA SER A 163 9.68 -20.51 9.54
C SER A 163 9.84 -19.51 8.41
N THR A 164 8.88 -19.46 7.48
CA THR A 164 8.87 -18.51 6.36
C THR A 164 8.77 -17.07 6.88
N PHE A 165 7.92 -16.84 7.87
CA PHE A 165 7.83 -15.51 8.49
C PHE A 165 9.18 -15.09 9.11
N TRP A 166 9.82 -15.96 9.89
CA TRP A 166 11.08 -15.63 10.54
C TRP A 166 12.22 -15.42 9.53
N SER A 167 12.27 -16.18 8.44
CA SER A 167 13.25 -15.94 7.37
C SER A 167 13.06 -14.60 6.65
N MET A 168 11.80 -14.10 6.57
CA MET A 168 11.45 -12.86 5.88
C MET A 168 11.34 -11.64 6.82
N LYS A 169 11.44 -11.85 8.13
CA LYS A 169 11.14 -10.82 9.15
C LYS A 169 11.77 -9.47 8.87
N ASN A 170 13.07 -9.44 8.62
CA ASN A 170 13.81 -8.18 8.41
C ASN A 170 13.34 -7.47 7.12
N LYS A 171 13.06 -8.23 6.08
CA LYS A 171 12.58 -7.69 4.80
C LYS A 171 11.14 -7.18 4.90
N LEU A 172 10.28 -7.88 5.63
CA LEU A 172 8.93 -7.40 5.93
C LEU A 172 8.96 -6.10 6.75
N GLN A 173 9.85 -6.01 7.73
CA GLN A 173 10.02 -4.79 8.52
C GLN A 173 10.51 -3.62 7.66
N GLU A 174 11.42 -3.86 6.72
CA GLU A 174 11.87 -2.85 5.76
C GLU A 174 10.72 -2.35 4.87
N LEU A 175 9.93 -3.26 4.29
CA LEU A 175 8.76 -2.93 3.46
C LEU A 175 7.71 -2.13 4.23
N LEU A 176 7.41 -2.55 5.46
CA LEU A 176 6.48 -1.81 6.33
C LEU A 176 7.04 -0.43 6.70
N GLY A 177 8.35 -0.33 6.93
CA GLY A 177 9.01 0.95 7.19
C GLY A 177 8.95 1.90 5.99
N ILE A 178 9.09 1.41 4.77
CA ILE A 178 8.93 2.21 3.55
C ILE A 178 7.49 2.74 3.44
N LEU A 179 6.51 1.87 3.67
CA LEU A 179 5.10 2.23 3.64
C LEU A 179 4.78 3.31 4.67
N ASP A 180 5.15 3.08 5.93
CA ASP A 180 4.82 3.98 7.03
C ASP A 180 5.53 5.33 6.95
N ASN A 181 6.80 5.34 6.56
CA ASN A 181 7.61 6.56 6.54
C ASN A 181 7.39 7.42 5.28
N ASN A 182 7.14 6.79 4.11
CA ASN A 182 7.17 7.51 2.84
C ASN A 182 5.82 7.52 2.09
N PHE A 183 4.91 6.63 2.47
CA PHE A 183 3.58 6.53 1.87
C PHE A 183 2.49 6.50 2.96
N PRO A 184 2.43 7.56 3.80
CA PRO A 184 1.49 7.57 4.91
C PRO A 184 0.04 7.53 4.43
N GLU A 185 -0.83 6.91 5.25
CA GLU A 185 -2.28 6.91 5.09
C GLU A 185 -2.78 6.31 3.75
N LEU A 186 -1.96 5.50 3.04
CA LEU A 186 -2.40 4.82 1.83
C LEU A 186 -3.38 3.68 2.11
N SER A 187 -3.26 3.01 3.25
CA SER A 187 -4.17 1.93 3.63
C SER A 187 -5.31 2.48 4.47
N GLY A 188 -6.48 2.63 3.85
CA GLY A 188 -7.70 3.05 4.55
C GLY A 188 -8.31 1.91 5.37
N ARG A 189 -8.14 0.67 4.92
CA ARG A 189 -8.49 -0.55 5.62
C ARG A 189 -7.59 -1.71 5.17
N VAL A 190 -7.26 -2.60 6.09
CA VAL A 190 -6.45 -3.79 5.81
C VAL A 190 -7.21 -5.04 6.24
N GLN A 191 -7.34 -6.01 5.35
CA GLN A 191 -7.88 -7.33 5.63
C GLN A 191 -6.77 -8.37 5.47
N ILE A 192 -6.36 -8.99 6.57
CA ILE A 192 -5.49 -10.16 6.54
C ILE A 192 -6.38 -11.39 6.48
N ILE A 193 -6.31 -12.16 5.41
CA ILE A 193 -7.19 -13.31 5.15
C ILE A 193 -6.44 -14.63 5.18
N ASN A 194 -7.16 -15.72 5.45
CA ASN A 194 -6.59 -17.06 5.59
C ASN A 194 -5.51 -17.16 6.68
N ALA A 195 -5.63 -16.34 7.73
CA ALA A 195 -4.68 -16.35 8.84
C ALA A 195 -4.78 -17.70 9.61
N PRO A 196 -3.70 -18.50 9.67
CA PRO A 196 -3.72 -19.73 10.45
C PRO A 196 -3.78 -19.42 11.96
N MET A 197 -4.18 -20.39 12.78
CA MET A 197 -4.29 -20.22 14.24
C MET A 197 -2.98 -19.67 14.86
N LEU A 198 -1.83 -20.10 14.37
CA LEU A 198 -0.52 -19.62 14.85
C LEU A 198 -0.15 -18.21 14.38
N PHE A 199 -0.98 -17.58 13.54
CA PHE A 199 -0.75 -16.22 13.07
C PHE A 199 -0.77 -15.19 14.21
N THR A 200 -1.40 -15.50 15.33
CA THR A 200 -1.38 -14.66 16.54
C THR A 200 0.05 -14.36 17.02
N THR A 201 0.97 -15.32 16.90
CA THR A 201 2.40 -15.13 17.24
C THR A 201 3.06 -14.15 16.26
N VAL A 202 2.83 -14.33 14.97
CA VAL A 202 3.31 -13.43 13.90
C VAL A 202 2.76 -12.02 14.13
N TRP A 203 1.46 -11.91 14.37
CA TRP A 203 0.80 -10.63 14.61
C TRP A 203 1.34 -9.91 15.84
N SER A 204 1.59 -10.63 16.93
CA SER A 204 2.17 -10.04 18.15
C SER A 204 3.55 -9.39 17.90
N CYS A 205 4.30 -9.90 16.93
CA CYS A 205 5.56 -9.30 16.50
C CYS A 205 5.32 -8.08 15.59
N ILE A 206 4.48 -8.23 14.55
CA ILE A 206 4.25 -7.20 13.53
C ILE A 206 3.58 -5.95 14.12
N LYS A 207 2.58 -6.12 14.98
CA LYS A 207 1.84 -4.98 15.56
C LYS A 207 2.74 -4.00 16.30
N GLY A 208 3.87 -4.46 16.84
CA GLY A 208 4.85 -3.59 17.52
C GLY A 208 5.68 -2.72 16.58
N TRP A 209 5.63 -2.97 15.26
CA TRP A 209 6.33 -2.17 14.25
C TRP A 209 5.44 -1.10 13.61
N LEU A 210 4.14 -1.18 13.86
CA LEU A 210 3.14 -0.33 13.22
C LEU A 210 2.63 0.75 14.20
N PRO A 211 2.31 1.95 13.69
CA PRO A 211 1.58 2.95 14.45
C PRO A 211 0.22 2.42 14.93
N THR A 212 -0.23 2.87 16.09
CA THR A 212 -1.54 2.48 16.66
C THR A 212 -2.68 2.70 15.68
N GLN A 213 -2.71 3.84 14.99
CA GLN A 213 -3.70 4.16 13.97
C GLN A 213 -3.73 3.16 12.81
N THR A 214 -2.57 2.61 12.42
CA THR A 214 -2.48 1.56 11.40
C THR A 214 -3.00 0.24 11.93
N VAL A 215 -2.67 -0.12 13.17
CA VAL A 215 -3.16 -1.36 13.82
C VAL A 215 -4.69 -1.38 13.88
N GLU A 216 -5.33 -0.25 14.20
CA GLU A 216 -6.78 -0.11 14.29
C GLU A 216 -7.50 -0.33 12.94
N LYS A 217 -6.82 -0.16 11.83
CA LYS A 217 -7.35 -0.40 10.48
C LYS A 217 -7.27 -1.86 10.04
N ILE A 218 -6.55 -2.70 10.79
CA ILE A 218 -6.26 -4.08 10.43
C ILE A 218 -7.27 -5.03 11.05
N ASP A 219 -7.91 -5.81 10.20
CA ASP A 219 -8.82 -6.88 10.57
C ASP A 219 -8.24 -8.22 10.14
N ILE A 220 -8.16 -9.17 11.06
CA ILE A 220 -7.55 -10.49 10.82
C ILE A 220 -8.67 -11.52 10.75
N CYS A 221 -8.68 -12.29 9.68
CA CYS A 221 -9.67 -13.30 9.39
C CYS A 221 -8.99 -14.64 9.10
N ASP A 222 -9.59 -15.70 9.59
CA ASP A 222 -9.24 -17.06 9.21
C ASP A 222 -9.74 -17.41 7.78
N SER A 223 -9.98 -18.67 7.51
CA SER A 223 -10.50 -19.15 6.21
C SER A 223 -11.94 -18.73 5.94
N ASP A 224 -12.71 -18.31 6.95
CA ASP A 224 -14.09 -17.81 6.79
C ASP A 224 -14.14 -16.27 6.65
N TYR A 225 -13.28 -15.72 5.82
CA TYR A 225 -13.18 -14.27 5.57
C TYR A 225 -14.26 -13.73 4.61
N MET A 226 -14.91 -14.57 3.83
CA MET A 226 -15.83 -14.15 2.76
C MET A 226 -17.01 -13.27 3.22
N PRO A 227 -17.65 -13.49 4.39
CA PRO A 227 -18.69 -12.58 4.87
C PRO A 227 -18.19 -11.14 5.03
N LYS A 228 -16.96 -10.93 5.52
CA LYS A 228 -16.35 -9.61 5.67
C LYS A 228 -16.02 -8.99 4.32
N ILE A 229 -15.47 -9.77 3.39
CA ILE A 229 -15.19 -9.29 2.04
C ILE A 229 -16.47 -8.87 1.31
N ARG A 230 -17.56 -9.65 1.41
CA ARG A 230 -18.86 -9.31 0.80
C ARG A 230 -19.43 -8.00 1.33
N ALA A 231 -19.13 -7.62 2.56
CA ALA A 231 -19.53 -6.34 3.13
C ALA A 231 -18.75 -5.15 2.52
N LEU A 232 -17.55 -5.39 1.99
CA LEU A 232 -16.63 -4.37 1.49
C LEU A 232 -16.59 -4.29 -0.03
N VAL A 233 -16.74 -5.42 -0.72
CA VAL A 233 -16.47 -5.56 -2.15
C VAL A 233 -17.63 -6.28 -2.84
N ASP A 234 -18.04 -5.78 -4.00
CA ASP A 234 -18.94 -6.50 -4.88
C ASP A 234 -18.23 -7.71 -5.49
N MET A 235 -18.90 -8.86 -5.54
CA MET A 235 -18.26 -10.11 -5.94
C MET A 235 -17.76 -10.09 -7.38
N GLU A 236 -18.33 -9.27 -8.25
CA GLU A 236 -17.84 -9.00 -9.60
C GLU A 236 -16.51 -8.25 -9.64
N ASN A 237 -16.15 -7.61 -8.53
CA ASN A 237 -14.87 -6.94 -8.32
C ASN A 237 -13.89 -7.78 -7.49
N TRP A 238 -14.32 -8.92 -6.95
CA TRP A 238 -13.46 -9.80 -6.18
C TRP A 238 -12.87 -10.92 -7.05
N PRO A 239 -11.54 -11.20 -6.96
CA PRO A 239 -10.90 -12.20 -7.81
C PRO A 239 -11.47 -13.59 -7.63
N LYS A 240 -11.62 -14.34 -8.72
CA LYS A 240 -12.19 -15.70 -8.69
C LYS A 240 -11.37 -16.66 -7.84
N HIS A 241 -10.04 -16.59 -7.91
CA HIS A 241 -9.16 -17.46 -7.13
C HIS A 241 -9.23 -17.19 -5.61
N LEU A 242 -9.79 -16.06 -5.20
CA LEU A 242 -10.10 -15.72 -3.82
C LEU A 242 -11.61 -15.86 -3.50
N GLY A 243 -12.37 -16.58 -4.32
CA GLY A 243 -13.79 -16.84 -4.08
C GLY A 243 -14.76 -15.80 -4.63
N GLY A 244 -14.31 -14.90 -5.48
CA GLY A 244 -15.14 -13.90 -6.17
C GLY A 244 -15.70 -14.38 -7.51
N ALA A 245 -16.30 -13.45 -8.26
CA ALA A 245 -16.83 -13.70 -9.59
C ALA A 245 -15.99 -13.06 -10.72
N CYS A 246 -15.01 -12.22 -10.39
CA CYS A 246 -14.18 -11.58 -11.40
C CYS A 246 -13.29 -12.58 -12.14
N THR A 247 -13.34 -12.52 -13.47
CA THR A 247 -12.58 -13.38 -14.37
C THR A 247 -11.55 -12.62 -15.21
N CYS A 248 -11.37 -11.32 -14.98
CA CYS A 248 -10.32 -10.56 -15.64
C CYS A 248 -8.93 -11.14 -15.27
N GLY A 249 -8.03 -11.25 -16.27
CA GLY A 249 -6.72 -11.88 -16.10
C GLY A 249 -6.69 -13.39 -16.32
N ARG A 250 -7.80 -14.01 -16.73
CA ARG A 250 -7.82 -15.46 -17.01
C ARG A 250 -7.08 -15.89 -18.26
N ASP A 251 -6.94 -14.99 -19.21
CA ASP A 251 -6.34 -15.27 -20.51
C ASP A 251 -4.83 -14.94 -20.54
N SER A 252 -4.30 -14.35 -19.48
CA SER A 252 -2.87 -14.28 -19.26
C SER A 252 -2.44 -15.57 -18.54
N ASN A 253 -1.62 -16.38 -19.19
CA ASN A 253 -0.88 -17.50 -18.58
C ASN A 253 0.14 -16.98 -17.54
N ASP A 254 -0.27 -16.04 -16.72
CA ASP A 254 0.55 -15.35 -15.74
C ASP A 254 0.21 -15.78 -14.31
#